data_525bc6c0b1acf38c9c50155a15557ba0
#
_entry.id   525bc6c0b1acf38c9c50155a15557ba0
#
_cell.length_a   1.000
_cell.length_b   1.000
_cell.length_c   1.000
_cell.angle_alpha   90.00
_cell.angle_beta   90.00
_cell.angle_gamma   90.00
#
_symmetry.space_group_name_H-M   'P 1'
#
loop_
_entity.id
_entity.type
_entity.pdbx_description
1 polymer ?
#
loop_
_entity_poly.entity_id
_entity_poly.type
_entity_poly.pdbx_seq_one_letter_code
_entity_poly.pdbx_strand_id
1 'polypeptide(L)'
;MDFQVEGLGDLERSIGRLKTAARQEADKTLKKGAMTIVAESQKNLRKSPNSNNTGALSNSGRVRKGGELSYEAGFEISYAEYVENGRLPGKMPPVKMIAEWAKKKLRVDDRSKMSVGFVIARKIAESGTKAKHFFSEAVEKVSKTIRDDLQGLITKAERKV
;
A
#
# COMPACT_ATOMS: atom_id res chain seq x y z
N MET A 1 -28.58 -45.61 -34.87
CA MET A 1 -27.14 -45.20 -34.88
C MET A 1 -26.91 -44.44 -33.61
N ASP A 2 -26.20 -45.03 -32.66
CA ASP A 2 -25.88 -44.34 -31.41
C ASP A 2 -24.46 -43.75 -31.57
N PHE A 3 -24.39 -42.46 -31.38
CA PHE A 3 -23.08 -41.74 -31.33
C PHE A 3 -22.65 -41.65 -29.88
N GLN A 4 -21.58 -42.30 -29.53
CA GLN A 4 -20.95 -42.16 -28.20
C GLN A 4 -19.81 -41.15 -28.33
N VAL A 5 -19.89 -40.04 -27.61
CA VAL A 5 -18.80 -39.05 -27.56
C VAL A 5 -17.90 -39.40 -26.39
N GLU A 6 -16.72 -39.92 -26.68
CA GLU A 6 -15.69 -40.21 -25.69
C GLU A 6 -14.78 -39.00 -25.47
N GLY A 7 -14.27 -38.80 -24.25
CA GLY A 7 -13.31 -37.73 -23.95
C GLY A 7 -13.86 -36.49 -23.20
N LEU A 8 -15.16 -36.35 -23.03
CA LEU A 8 -15.76 -35.21 -22.29
C LEU A 8 -15.24 -35.12 -20.84
N GLY A 9 -15.07 -36.26 -20.16
CA GLY A 9 -14.56 -36.29 -18.78
C GLY A 9 -13.09 -35.86 -18.64
N ASP A 10 -12.27 -36.13 -19.68
CA ASP A 10 -10.87 -35.67 -19.72
C ASP A 10 -10.79 -34.17 -20.00
N LEU A 11 -11.66 -33.65 -20.85
CA LEU A 11 -11.80 -32.25 -21.15
C LEU A 11 -12.22 -31.47 -19.92
N GLU A 12 -13.26 -31.90 -19.19
CA GLU A 12 -13.74 -31.28 -17.95
C GLU A 12 -12.64 -31.23 -16.89
N ARG A 13 -11.90 -32.31 -16.70
CA ARG A 13 -10.77 -32.39 -15.78
C ARG A 13 -9.65 -31.41 -16.16
N SER A 14 -9.38 -31.27 -17.45
CA SER A 14 -8.34 -30.38 -17.97
C SER A 14 -8.74 -28.91 -17.78
N ILE A 15 -9.99 -28.54 -18.07
CA ILE A 15 -10.54 -27.22 -17.82
C ILE A 15 -10.50 -26.90 -16.31
N GLY A 16 -10.87 -27.83 -15.45
CA GLY A 16 -10.82 -27.68 -13.99
C GLY A 16 -9.39 -27.38 -13.49
N ARG A 17 -8.40 -28.10 -14.01
CA ARG A 17 -6.97 -27.87 -13.67
C ARG A 17 -6.49 -26.50 -14.18
N LEU A 18 -6.83 -26.11 -15.39
CA LEU A 18 -6.47 -24.79 -15.94
C LEU A 18 -7.08 -23.65 -15.13
N LYS A 19 -8.35 -23.77 -14.76
CA LYS A 19 -9.05 -22.77 -13.92
C LYS A 19 -8.36 -22.63 -12.55
N THR A 20 -8.00 -23.74 -11.90
CA THR A 20 -7.31 -23.73 -10.61
C THR A 20 -5.92 -23.10 -10.73
N ALA A 21 -5.15 -23.49 -11.72
CA ALA A 21 -3.81 -22.93 -11.97
C ALA A 21 -3.86 -21.42 -12.26
N ALA A 22 -4.79 -20.98 -13.10
CA ALA A 22 -4.97 -19.57 -13.43
C ALA A 22 -5.34 -18.74 -12.18
N ARG A 23 -6.23 -19.25 -11.32
CA ARG A 23 -6.58 -18.60 -10.05
C ARG A 23 -5.38 -18.49 -9.10
N GLN A 24 -4.59 -19.53 -8.98
CA GLN A 24 -3.39 -19.52 -8.13
C GLN A 24 -2.37 -18.49 -8.62
N GLU A 25 -2.13 -18.40 -9.90
CA GLU A 25 -1.21 -17.41 -10.48
C GLU A 25 -1.75 -15.98 -10.33
N ALA A 26 -3.06 -15.78 -10.51
CA ALA A 26 -3.68 -14.48 -10.27
C ALA A 26 -3.57 -14.06 -8.78
N ASP A 27 -3.80 -14.98 -7.83
CA ASP A 27 -3.64 -14.71 -6.38
C ASP A 27 -2.20 -14.32 -6.03
N LYS A 28 -1.21 -15.03 -6.60
CA LYS A 28 0.21 -14.68 -6.43
C LYS A 28 0.54 -13.30 -7.01
N THR A 29 0.04 -12.98 -8.19
CA THR A 29 0.26 -11.70 -8.86
C THR A 29 -0.33 -10.55 -8.04
N LEU A 30 -1.56 -10.70 -7.55
CA LEU A 30 -2.21 -9.70 -6.71
C LEU A 30 -1.48 -9.51 -5.38
N LYS A 31 -1.08 -10.60 -4.72
CA LYS A 31 -0.29 -10.55 -3.49
C LYS A 31 1.03 -9.80 -3.71
N LYS A 32 1.78 -10.18 -4.74
CA LYS A 32 3.03 -9.53 -5.12
C LYS A 32 2.82 -8.04 -5.41
N GLY A 33 1.77 -7.71 -6.14
CA GLY A 33 1.41 -6.32 -6.44
C GLY A 33 1.14 -5.50 -5.18
N ALA A 34 0.33 -6.01 -4.24
CA ALA A 34 0.06 -5.35 -2.98
C ALA A 34 1.33 -5.14 -2.13
N MET A 35 2.23 -6.14 -2.08
CA MET A 35 3.53 -6.01 -1.41
C MET A 35 4.42 -4.96 -2.09
N THR A 36 4.40 -4.90 -3.42
CA THR A 36 5.17 -3.92 -4.20
C THR A 36 4.64 -2.51 -3.97
N ILE A 37 3.32 -2.30 -3.85
CA ILE A 37 2.74 -0.99 -3.50
C ILE A 37 3.29 -0.52 -2.15
N VAL A 38 3.30 -1.35 -1.12
CA VAL A 38 3.87 -0.99 0.20
C VAL A 38 5.35 -0.67 0.09
N ALA A 39 6.13 -1.47 -0.63
CA ALA A 39 7.57 -1.27 -0.80
C ALA A 39 7.89 0.04 -1.56
N GLU A 40 7.18 0.35 -2.66
CA GLU A 40 7.37 1.62 -3.39
C GLU A 40 6.91 2.82 -2.55
N SER A 41 5.83 2.69 -1.78
CA SER A 41 5.40 3.73 -0.83
C SER A 41 6.47 4.02 0.22
N GLN A 42 7.08 2.99 0.78
CA GLN A 42 8.20 3.12 1.72
C GLN A 42 9.41 3.81 1.08
N LYS A 43 9.69 3.49 -0.18
CA LYS A 43 10.76 4.13 -0.96
C LYS A 43 10.46 5.62 -1.21
N ASN A 44 9.22 5.97 -1.56
CA ASN A 44 8.79 7.36 -1.72
C ASN A 44 8.91 8.15 -0.40
N LEU A 45 8.54 7.54 0.74
CA LEU A 45 8.74 8.13 2.07
C LEU A 45 10.21 8.42 2.38
N ARG A 46 11.13 7.54 1.98
CA ARG A 46 12.59 7.75 2.21
C ARG A 46 13.13 8.89 1.37
N LYS A 47 12.63 9.08 0.15
CA LYS A 47 13.04 10.17 -0.75
C LYS A 47 12.51 11.52 -0.29
N SER A 48 11.37 11.55 0.39
CA SER A 48 10.72 12.79 0.82
C SER A 48 11.31 13.29 2.14
N PRO A 49 11.98 14.47 2.15
CA PRO A 49 12.54 15.01 3.37
C PRO A 49 11.43 15.20 4.42
N ASN A 50 11.74 14.86 5.65
CA ASN A 50 10.88 15.02 6.83
C ASN A 50 9.60 14.14 6.91
N SER A 51 9.34 13.22 5.98
CA SER A 51 8.16 12.37 6.02
C SER A 51 8.32 11.04 6.78
N ASN A 52 9.53 10.51 6.87
CA ASN A 52 9.79 9.21 7.51
C ASN A 52 10.89 9.26 8.58
N ASN A 53 10.86 10.29 9.42
CA ASN A 53 11.98 10.59 10.32
C ASN A 53 12.19 9.59 11.46
N THR A 54 11.14 8.91 11.90
CA THR A 54 11.21 7.92 13.00
C THR A 54 11.15 6.48 12.50
N GLY A 55 10.95 6.28 11.20
CA GLY A 55 10.67 4.97 10.60
C GLY A 55 9.27 4.43 10.94
N ALA A 56 8.56 5.03 11.90
CA ALA A 56 7.27 4.52 12.35
C ALA A 56 6.24 4.40 11.21
N LEU A 57 6.10 5.44 10.38
CA LEU A 57 5.19 5.41 9.24
C LEU A 57 5.60 4.32 8.24
N SER A 58 6.87 4.27 7.86
CA SER A 58 7.36 3.24 6.93
C SER A 58 7.13 1.83 7.46
N ASN A 59 7.35 1.61 8.76
CA ASN A 59 7.19 0.30 9.39
C ASN A 59 5.73 -0.09 9.65
N SER A 60 4.78 0.84 9.52
CA SER A 60 3.35 0.57 9.66
C SER A 60 2.69 0.05 8.39
N GLY A 61 3.43 -0.06 7.28
CA GLY A 61 2.94 -0.64 6.04
C GLY A 61 2.55 -2.10 6.19
N ARG A 62 1.35 -2.46 5.74
CA ARG A 62 0.79 -3.81 5.83
C ARG A 62 0.10 -4.21 4.54
N VAL A 63 0.08 -5.53 4.33
CA VAL A 63 -0.73 -6.18 3.30
C VAL A 63 -1.60 -7.21 4.01
N ARG A 64 -2.89 -7.18 3.73
CA ARG A 64 -3.87 -8.14 4.26
C ARG A 64 -4.58 -8.82 3.10
N LYS A 65 -4.98 -10.09 3.30
CA LYS A 65 -5.86 -10.76 2.37
C LYS A 65 -7.30 -10.39 2.71
N GLY A 66 -8.00 -9.70 1.79
CA GLY A 66 -9.38 -9.24 1.97
C GLY A 66 -10.43 -10.29 1.58
N GLY A 67 -10.03 -11.29 0.78
CA GLY A 67 -10.91 -12.35 0.28
C GLY A 67 -10.25 -13.18 -0.81
N GLU A 68 -11.05 -13.92 -1.58
CA GLU A 68 -10.55 -14.63 -2.76
C GLU A 68 -10.11 -13.60 -3.82
N LEU A 69 -8.88 -13.71 -4.31
CA LEU A 69 -8.29 -12.81 -5.30
C LEU A 69 -8.36 -11.31 -4.89
N SER A 70 -8.27 -11.04 -3.58
CA SER A 70 -8.34 -9.69 -3.04
C SER A 70 -7.26 -9.46 -1.98
N TYR A 71 -6.50 -8.39 -2.14
CA TYR A 71 -5.47 -7.95 -1.20
C TYR A 71 -5.60 -6.45 -0.94
N GLU A 72 -5.47 -6.07 0.31
CA GLU A 72 -5.45 -4.71 0.79
C GLU A 72 -4.03 -4.32 1.16
N ALA A 73 -3.58 -3.18 0.66
CA ALA A 73 -2.30 -2.57 1.03
C ALA A 73 -2.56 -1.23 1.71
N GLY A 74 -1.85 -0.93 2.78
CA GLY A 74 -2.06 0.33 3.50
C GLY A 74 -1.06 0.53 4.64
N PHE A 75 -1.27 1.62 5.39
CA PHE A 75 -0.44 2.03 6.52
C PHE A 75 -1.34 2.18 7.76
N GLU A 76 -1.00 1.50 8.84
CA GLU A 76 -1.87 1.39 10.05
C GLU A 76 -1.73 2.56 11.03
N ILE A 77 -0.82 3.50 10.78
CA ILE A 77 -0.61 4.62 11.68
C ILE A 77 -1.57 5.77 11.37
N SER A 78 -2.21 6.32 12.40
CA SER A 78 -3.30 7.31 12.28
C SER A 78 -2.93 8.61 11.57
N TYR A 79 -1.67 8.99 11.53
CA TYR A 79 -1.23 10.19 10.84
C TYR A 79 -0.80 9.96 9.38
N ALA A 80 -0.88 8.72 8.87
CA ALA A 80 -0.49 8.41 7.49
C ALA A 80 -1.27 9.24 6.47
N GLU A 81 -2.58 9.41 6.70
CA GLU A 81 -3.46 10.21 5.85
C GLU A 81 -3.02 11.68 5.78
N TYR A 82 -2.60 12.27 6.90
CA TYR A 82 -2.11 13.66 6.91
C TYR A 82 -0.74 13.82 6.20
N VAL A 83 0.06 12.76 6.16
CA VAL A 83 1.31 12.77 5.39
C VAL A 83 1.00 12.61 3.90
N GLU A 84 0.06 11.75 3.55
CA GLU A 84 -0.38 11.50 2.17
C GLU A 84 -1.01 12.76 1.57
N ASN A 85 -2.09 13.24 2.18
CA ASN A 85 -2.95 14.28 1.62
C ASN A 85 -2.57 15.70 2.06
N GLY A 86 -1.61 15.82 2.99
CA GLY A 86 -1.35 17.08 3.67
C GLY A 86 -2.47 17.44 4.65
N ARG A 87 -2.40 18.66 5.17
CA ARG A 87 -3.37 19.18 6.11
C ARG A 87 -3.59 20.67 5.89
N LEU A 88 -4.84 21.05 5.79
CA LEU A 88 -5.21 22.47 5.77
C LEU A 88 -4.96 23.14 7.14
N PRO A 89 -4.74 24.46 7.17
CA PRO A 89 -4.75 25.24 8.40
C PRO A 89 -6.03 25.00 9.20
N GLY A 90 -5.94 25.07 10.53
CA GLY A 90 -7.09 24.86 11.39
C GLY A 90 -6.72 24.24 12.73
N LYS A 91 -7.46 23.20 13.15
CA LYS A 91 -7.30 22.59 14.47
C LYS A 91 -5.87 22.08 14.71
N MET A 92 -5.30 22.40 15.86
CA MET A 92 -3.95 22.00 16.24
C MET A 92 -3.84 20.48 16.37
N PRO A 93 -2.79 19.85 15.84
CA PRO A 93 -2.55 18.42 16.01
C PRO A 93 -2.18 18.09 17.47
N PRO A 94 -2.31 16.81 17.90
CA PRO A 94 -1.93 16.40 19.24
C PRO A 94 -0.46 16.71 19.55
N VAL A 95 -0.23 17.62 20.50
CA VAL A 95 1.12 18.12 20.85
C VAL A 95 2.06 16.99 21.25
N LYS A 96 1.55 16.00 22.00
CA LYS A 96 2.35 14.84 22.46
C LYS A 96 3.00 14.08 21.30
N MET A 97 2.26 13.85 20.20
CA MET A 97 2.79 13.15 19.01
C MET A 97 3.89 13.99 18.34
N ILE A 98 3.68 15.29 18.23
CA ILE A 98 4.66 16.21 17.65
C ILE A 98 5.90 16.32 18.54
N ALA A 99 5.74 16.31 19.88
CA ALA A 99 6.84 16.33 20.84
C ALA A 99 7.72 15.08 20.73
N GLU A 100 7.13 13.89 20.62
CA GLU A 100 7.89 12.65 20.43
C GLU A 100 8.61 12.62 19.06
N TRP A 101 7.98 13.16 18.04
CA TRP A 101 8.62 13.36 16.74
C TRP A 101 9.80 14.35 16.85
N ALA A 102 9.60 15.49 17.50
CA ALA A 102 10.65 16.50 17.69
C ALA A 102 11.85 15.95 18.48
N LYS A 103 11.60 15.18 19.53
CA LYS A 103 12.65 14.49 20.30
C LYS A 103 13.53 13.62 19.39
N LYS A 104 12.92 12.81 18.56
CA LYS A 104 13.65 11.88 17.67
C LYS A 104 14.35 12.58 16.50
N LYS A 105 13.66 13.55 15.87
CA LYS A 105 14.15 14.21 14.66
C LYS A 105 15.10 15.35 14.96
N LEU A 106 14.72 16.22 15.89
CA LEU A 106 15.48 17.43 16.21
C LEU A 106 16.45 17.22 17.38
N ARG A 107 16.47 15.99 17.94
CA ARG A 107 17.28 15.63 19.11
C ARG A 107 17.03 16.54 20.31
N VAL A 108 15.77 16.96 20.46
CA VAL A 108 15.35 17.78 21.60
C VAL A 108 15.33 16.92 22.87
N ASP A 109 15.79 17.47 23.98
CA ASP A 109 15.78 16.78 25.27
C ASP A 109 14.35 16.57 25.81
N ASP A 110 14.22 15.69 26.81
CA ASP A 110 12.92 15.35 27.38
C ASP A 110 12.23 16.53 28.09
N ARG A 111 13.00 17.51 28.60
CA ARG A 111 12.45 18.68 29.29
C ARG A 111 11.84 19.65 28.30
N SER A 112 12.49 19.85 27.16
CA SER A 112 12.10 20.84 26.15
C SER A 112 11.15 20.30 25.09
N LYS A 113 11.00 18.96 24.96
CA LYS A 113 10.23 18.34 23.88
C LYS A 113 8.78 18.81 23.80
N MET A 114 8.12 19.02 24.94
CA MET A 114 6.71 19.46 24.97
C MET A 114 6.55 20.91 24.47
N SER A 115 7.44 21.80 24.90
CA SER A 115 7.44 23.20 24.45
C SER A 115 7.73 23.29 22.94
N VAL A 116 8.74 22.58 22.47
CA VAL A 116 9.06 22.51 21.02
C VAL A 116 7.90 21.87 20.24
N GLY A 117 7.33 20.79 20.76
CA GLY A 117 6.17 20.13 20.17
C GLY A 117 4.96 21.06 20.05
N PHE A 118 4.70 21.89 21.06
CA PHE A 118 3.63 22.88 21.05
C PHE A 118 3.85 23.94 19.97
N VAL A 119 5.05 24.52 19.88
CA VAL A 119 5.38 25.52 18.85
C VAL A 119 5.20 24.97 17.45
N ILE A 120 5.66 23.74 17.20
CA ILE A 120 5.50 23.08 15.90
C ILE A 120 4.02 22.78 15.62
N ALA A 121 3.28 22.26 16.59
CA ALA A 121 1.86 21.94 16.46
C ALA A 121 1.04 23.21 16.16
N ARG A 122 1.36 24.33 16.81
CA ARG A 122 0.78 25.63 16.53
C ARG A 122 1.08 26.10 15.08
N LYS A 123 2.32 25.98 14.64
CA LYS A 123 2.70 26.30 13.27
C LYS A 123 1.95 25.45 12.24
N ILE A 124 1.75 24.16 12.52
CA ILE A 124 0.93 23.28 11.68
C ILE A 124 -0.53 23.74 11.65
N ALA A 125 -1.08 24.20 12.79
CA ALA A 125 -2.43 24.73 12.84
C ALA A 125 -2.59 26.02 12.02
N GLU A 126 -1.57 26.87 12.01
CA GLU A 126 -1.57 28.14 11.29
C GLU A 126 -1.38 27.97 9.76
N SER A 127 -0.49 27.10 9.34
CA SER A 127 -0.08 26.99 7.92
C SER A 127 -0.40 25.66 7.24
N GLY A 128 -0.91 24.68 7.98
CA GLY A 128 -1.12 23.34 7.47
C GLY A 128 0.18 22.56 7.18
N THR A 129 0.08 21.47 6.43
CA THR A 129 1.22 20.70 5.92
C THR A 129 1.00 20.33 4.46
N LYS A 130 2.09 20.30 3.67
CA LYS A 130 2.01 19.90 2.26
C LYS A 130 1.81 18.38 2.14
N ALA A 131 0.97 17.96 1.19
CA ALA A 131 0.80 16.58 0.78
C ALA A 131 2.13 15.99 0.27
N LYS A 132 2.31 14.67 0.49
CA LYS A 132 3.50 13.92 0.04
C LYS A 132 3.18 12.90 -1.04
N HIS A 133 1.93 12.51 -1.18
CA HIS A 133 1.44 11.55 -2.18
C HIS A 133 2.27 10.26 -2.29
N PHE A 134 2.86 9.83 -1.16
CA PHE A 134 3.79 8.70 -1.13
C PHE A 134 3.13 7.37 -1.47
N PHE A 135 1.85 7.22 -1.13
CA PHE A 135 1.07 6.02 -1.35
C PHE A 135 0.36 6.06 -2.69
N SER A 136 -0.33 7.15 -3.02
CA SER A 136 -1.05 7.30 -4.29
C SER A 136 -0.13 7.18 -5.51
N GLU A 137 1.06 7.80 -5.48
CA GLU A 137 2.07 7.64 -6.53
C GLU A 137 2.53 6.17 -6.69
N ALA A 138 2.69 5.45 -5.57
CA ALA A 138 3.06 4.04 -5.61
C ALA A 138 1.92 3.18 -6.18
N VAL A 139 0.68 3.44 -5.78
CA VAL A 139 -0.51 2.76 -6.31
C VAL A 139 -0.63 2.97 -7.81
N GLU A 140 -0.54 4.21 -8.29
CA GLU A 140 -0.63 4.53 -9.72
C GLU A 140 0.42 3.77 -10.54
N LYS A 141 1.68 3.84 -10.10
CA LYS A 141 2.80 3.17 -10.76
C LYS A 141 2.63 1.66 -10.83
N VAL A 142 2.26 1.02 -9.72
CA VAL A 142 2.21 -0.44 -9.60
C VAL A 142 0.94 -1.02 -10.20
N SER A 143 -0.19 -0.31 -10.13
CA SER A 143 -1.47 -0.78 -10.68
C SER A 143 -1.40 -1.09 -12.17
N LYS A 144 -0.63 -0.31 -12.93
CA LYS A 144 -0.41 -0.59 -14.35
C LYS A 144 0.28 -1.94 -14.54
N THR A 145 1.37 -2.18 -13.82
CA THR A 145 2.12 -3.44 -13.90
C THR A 145 1.26 -4.64 -13.49
N ILE A 146 0.46 -4.52 -12.41
CA ILE A 146 -0.46 -5.59 -11.98
C ILE A 146 -1.46 -5.91 -13.11
N ARG A 147 -2.03 -4.89 -13.73
CA ARG A 147 -3.01 -5.07 -14.82
C ARG A 147 -2.38 -5.77 -16.01
N ASP A 148 -1.19 -5.35 -16.41
CA ASP A 148 -0.46 -5.93 -17.53
C ASP A 148 -0.09 -7.40 -17.25
N ASP A 149 0.36 -7.72 -16.03
CA ASP A 149 0.68 -9.08 -15.59
C ASP A 149 -0.58 -9.98 -15.61
N LEU A 150 -1.72 -9.49 -15.10
CA LEU A 150 -2.99 -10.23 -15.11
C LEU A 150 -3.50 -10.45 -16.54
N GLN A 151 -3.42 -9.46 -17.42
CA GLN A 151 -3.78 -9.60 -18.82
C GLN A 151 -2.90 -10.65 -19.52
N GLY A 152 -1.62 -10.67 -19.21
CA GLY A 152 -0.70 -11.69 -19.71
C GLY A 152 -1.05 -13.12 -19.26
N LEU A 153 -1.59 -13.28 -18.04
CA LEU A 153 -2.09 -14.59 -17.57
C LEU A 153 -3.31 -15.05 -18.34
N ILE A 154 -4.25 -14.15 -18.66
CA ILE A 154 -5.44 -14.46 -19.46
C ILE A 154 -5.02 -14.94 -20.85
N THR A 155 -4.18 -14.17 -21.55
CA THR A 155 -3.69 -14.53 -22.88
C THR A 155 -2.93 -15.87 -22.92
N LYS A 156 -2.18 -16.18 -21.85
CA LYS A 156 -1.50 -17.48 -21.73
C LYS A 156 -2.49 -18.63 -21.50
N ALA A 157 -3.57 -18.40 -20.75
CA ALA A 157 -4.60 -19.41 -20.53
C ALA A 157 -5.38 -19.71 -21.80
N GLU A 158 -5.74 -18.67 -22.59
CA GLU A 158 -6.45 -18.80 -23.86
C GLU A 158 -5.65 -19.59 -24.91
N ARG A 159 -4.32 -19.48 -24.93
CA ARG A 159 -3.46 -20.22 -25.87
C ARG A 159 -3.30 -21.71 -25.52
N LYS A 160 -3.73 -22.14 -24.35
CA LYS A 160 -3.61 -23.53 -23.89
C LYS A 160 -4.92 -24.31 -24.02
N VAL A 161 -5.98 -23.67 -24.48
CA VAL A 161 -7.26 -24.26 -24.82
C VAL A 161 -7.34 -24.47 -26.33
#